data_636345e8c53e270c867db4aa7030da31
#
_entry.id   636345e8c53e270c867db4aa7030da31
#
_cell.length_a   1.000
_cell.length_b   1.000
_cell.length_c   1.000
_cell.angle_alpha   90.00
_cell.angle_beta   90.00
_cell.angle_gamma   90.00
#
_symmetry.space_group_name_H-M   'P 1'
#
loop_
_entity.id
_entity.type
_entity.pdbx_description
1 polymer ?
#
loop_
_entity_poly.entity_id
_entity_poly.type
_entity_poly.pdbx_seq_one_letter_code
_entity_poly.pdbx_strand_id
1 'polypeptide(L)'
;MNILLIIGDHLRHKKFLEIISNEIKISCVIMEKRENLIPNPNFIKNKIDKKNFIKHFKNREICEKKYFKLKKKKTDTEIILIKNIKENQNVCKKVLNRIKPDIVFTFG
;
A
#
# COMPACT_ATOMS: atom_id res chain seq x y z
N MET A 1 13.51 -19.12 -2.17
CA MET A 1 13.06 -18.34 -1.00
C MET A 1 11.68 -17.77 -1.28
N ASN A 2 10.74 -17.97 -0.38
CA ASN A 2 9.40 -17.43 -0.50
C ASN A 2 9.31 -16.09 0.23
N ILE A 3 8.89 -15.07 -0.48
CA ILE A 3 8.80 -13.71 0.05
C ILE A 3 7.36 -13.22 -0.03
N LEU A 4 6.82 -12.81 1.11
CA LEU A 4 5.51 -12.18 1.21
C LEU A 4 5.70 -10.67 1.46
N LEU A 5 5.01 -9.86 0.67
CA LEU A 5 4.99 -8.41 0.83
C LEU A 5 3.60 -7.97 1.29
N ILE A 6 3.53 -7.19 2.35
CA ILE A 6 2.29 -6.59 2.86
C ILE A 6 2.40 -5.08 2.73
N ILE A 7 1.55 -4.50 1.90
CA ILE A 7 1.58 -3.06 1.58
C ILE A 7 0.18 -2.46 1.56
N GLY A 8 0.12 -1.13 1.58
CA GLY A 8 -1.11 -0.40 1.26
C GLY A 8 -1.35 -0.34 -0.25
N ASP A 9 -2.43 0.30 -0.65
CA ASP A 9 -2.81 0.45 -2.07
C ASP A 9 -2.58 1.86 -2.63
N HIS A 10 -1.91 2.73 -1.88
CA HIS A 10 -1.53 4.05 -2.38
C HIS A 10 -0.50 3.94 -3.50
N LEU A 11 -0.43 4.97 -4.34
CA LEU A 11 0.45 4.99 -5.50
C LEU A 11 1.92 4.78 -5.12
N ARG A 12 2.38 5.34 -4.01
CA ARG A 12 3.75 5.13 -3.49
C ARG A 12 4.03 3.67 -3.15
N HIS A 13 3.03 2.95 -2.61
CA HIS A 13 3.15 1.52 -2.31
C HIS A 13 3.23 0.69 -3.59
N LYS A 14 2.40 1.01 -4.57
CA LYS A 14 2.40 0.34 -5.88
C LYS A 14 3.72 0.59 -6.62
N LYS A 15 4.26 1.80 -6.52
CA LYS A 15 5.58 2.12 -7.10
C LYS A 15 6.71 1.36 -6.40
N PHE A 16 6.65 1.23 -5.09
CA PHE A 16 7.58 0.40 -4.34
C PHE A 16 7.53 -1.06 -4.82
N LEU A 17 6.34 -1.61 -4.97
CA LEU A 17 6.16 -2.97 -5.50
C LEU A 17 6.77 -3.11 -6.90
N GLU A 18 6.53 -2.16 -7.77
CA GLU A 18 7.09 -2.16 -9.12
C GLU A 18 8.62 -2.19 -9.09
N ILE A 19 9.23 -1.35 -8.27
CA ILE A 19 10.69 -1.26 -8.16
C ILE A 19 11.28 -2.54 -7.57
N ILE A 20 10.74 -3.02 -6.45
CA ILE A 20 11.28 -4.19 -5.76
C ILE A 20 11.10 -5.48 -6.57
N SER A 21 10.02 -5.58 -7.35
CA SER A 21 9.75 -6.73 -8.21
C SER A 21 10.75 -6.87 -9.36
N ASN A 22 11.44 -5.80 -9.74
CA ASN A 22 12.51 -5.85 -10.72
C ASN A 22 13.81 -6.43 -10.15
N GLU A 23 14.00 -6.34 -8.84
CA GLU A 23 15.23 -6.76 -8.16
C GLU A 23 15.10 -8.14 -7.53
N ILE A 24 13.94 -8.46 -6.97
CA ILE A 24 13.69 -9.75 -6.32
C ILE A 24 12.31 -10.29 -6.71
N LYS A 25 12.21 -11.62 -6.72
CA LYS A 25 10.94 -12.30 -6.98
C LYS A 25 10.09 -12.29 -5.70
N ILE A 26 8.96 -11.61 -5.76
CA ILE A 26 7.95 -11.63 -4.69
C ILE A 26 6.98 -12.78 -4.95
N SER A 27 6.78 -13.65 -3.98
CA SER A 27 5.90 -14.83 -4.13
C SER A 27 4.43 -14.44 -4.05
N CYS A 28 4.08 -13.51 -3.16
CA CYS A 28 2.72 -13.04 -3.01
C CYS A 28 2.72 -11.64 -2.38
N VAL A 29 1.72 -10.85 -2.72
CA VAL A 29 1.48 -9.52 -2.14
C VAL A 29 0.11 -9.50 -1.49
N ILE A 30 0.03 -9.09 -0.24
CA ILE A 30 -1.21 -8.70 0.42
C ILE A 30 -1.29 -7.18 0.38
N MET A 31 -2.29 -6.66 -0.33
CA MET A 31 -2.50 -5.23 -0.49
C MET A 31 -3.71 -4.79 0.31
N GLU A 32 -3.47 -3.96 1.32
CA GLU A 32 -4.52 -3.43 2.18
C GLU A 32 -5.07 -2.13 1.62
N LYS A 33 -6.39 -2.06 1.50
CA LYS A 33 -7.05 -0.85 1.02
C LYS A 33 -6.89 0.29 2.03
N ARG A 34 -6.33 1.40 1.58
CA ARG A 34 -6.28 2.66 2.33
C ARG A 34 -7.47 3.51 1.93
N GLU A 35 -8.22 3.98 2.91
CA GLU A 35 -9.49 4.65 2.65
C GLU A 35 -9.31 5.99 1.94
N ASN A 36 -8.44 6.86 2.43
CA ASN A 36 -8.23 8.18 1.84
C ASN A 36 -6.77 8.60 1.86
N LEU A 37 -6.30 9.20 0.78
CA LEU A 37 -5.02 9.92 0.73
C LEU A 37 -5.03 11.14 1.64
N ILE A 38 -6.21 11.75 1.83
CA ILE A 38 -6.42 12.92 2.67
C ILE A 38 -7.19 12.47 3.90
N PRO A 39 -6.53 12.40 5.08
CA PRO A 39 -7.22 12.08 6.33
C PRO A 39 -8.27 13.13 6.67
N ASN A 40 -9.29 12.70 7.43
CA ASN A 40 -10.34 13.61 7.88
C ASN A 40 -9.81 14.53 8.98
N PRO A 41 -9.89 15.87 8.81
CA PRO A 41 -9.36 16.84 9.77
C PRO A 41 -10.29 17.12 10.97
N ASN A 42 -11.20 16.25 11.31
CA ASN A 42 -12.19 16.46 12.38
C ASN A 42 -11.58 16.75 13.75
N PHE A 43 -10.36 16.26 14.02
CA PHE A 43 -9.65 16.51 15.26
C PHE A 43 -9.02 17.92 15.33
N ILE A 44 -9.00 18.64 14.21
CA ILE A 44 -8.43 19.99 14.14
C ILE A 44 -9.56 21.02 14.31
N LYS A 45 -9.51 21.80 15.40
CA LYS A 45 -10.58 22.78 15.74
C LYS A 45 -10.43 24.10 14.99
N ASN A 46 -9.21 24.54 14.72
CA ASN A 46 -8.92 25.82 14.07
C ASN A 46 -9.14 25.74 12.56
N LYS A 47 -9.91 26.68 11.99
CA LYS A 47 -10.21 26.70 10.54
C LYS A 47 -8.96 26.87 9.66
N ILE A 48 -7.99 27.67 10.10
CA ILE A 48 -6.74 27.90 9.37
C ILE A 48 -5.91 26.62 9.35
N ASP A 49 -5.82 25.93 10.48
CA ASP A 49 -5.08 24.68 10.61
C ASP A 49 -5.74 23.56 9.79
N LYS A 50 -7.07 23.49 9.75
CA LYS A 50 -7.82 22.57 8.88
C LYS A 50 -7.49 22.81 7.41
N LYS A 51 -7.49 24.08 6.98
CA LYS A 51 -7.17 24.46 5.60
C LYS A 51 -5.75 24.09 5.23
N ASN A 52 -4.80 24.37 6.11
CA ASN A 52 -3.39 24.02 5.91
C ASN A 52 -3.17 22.52 5.88
N PHE A 53 -3.84 21.77 6.75
CA PHE A 53 -3.82 20.31 6.78
C PHE A 53 -4.30 19.71 5.45
N ILE A 54 -5.47 20.14 4.96
CA ILE A 54 -6.04 19.68 3.70
C ILE A 54 -5.10 20.02 2.53
N LYS A 55 -4.57 21.25 2.51
CA LYS A 55 -3.63 21.70 1.49
C LYS A 55 -2.36 20.84 1.45
N HIS A 56 -1.81 20.50 2.62
CA HIS A 56 -0.65 19.65 2.73
C HIS A 56 -0.88 18.27 2.07
N PHE A 57 -1.98 17.62 2.39
CA PHE A 57 -2.30 16.30 1.84
C PHE A 57 -2.68 16.35 0.36
N LYS A 58 -3.34 17.42 -0.11
CA LYS A 58 -3.59 17.63 -1.55
C LYS A 58 -2.29 17.80 -2.33
N ASN A 59 -1.35 18.57 -1.80
CA ASN A 59 -0.03 18.74 -2.42
C ASN A 59 0.74 17.42 -2.47
N ARG A 60 0.67 16.63 -1.40
CA ARG A 60 1.25 15.29 -1.36
C ARG A 60 0.66 14.37 -2.43
N GLU A 61 -0.66 14.37 -2.59
CA GLU A 61 -1.34 13.59 -3.63
C GLU A 61 -0.87 13.98 -5.03
N ILE A 62 -0.81 15.29 -5.31
CA ILE A 62 -0.33 15.82 -6.60
C ILE A 62 1.11 15.39 -6.85
N CYS A 63 1.98 15.51 -5.86
CA CYS A 63 3.37 15.09 -5.97
C CYS A 63 3.50 13.59 -6.21
N GLU A 64 2.74 12.75 -5.51
CA GLU A 64 2.74 11.30 -5.72
C GLU A 64 2.33 10.94 -7.14
N LYS A 65 1.26 11.55 -7.67
CA LYS A 65 0.82 11.33 -9.05
C LYS A 65 1.84 11.77 -10.09
N LYS A 66 2.59 12.82 -9.81
CA LYS A 66 3.62 13.34 -10.71
C LYS A 66 4.87 12.45 -10.73
N TYR A 67 5.35 12.04 -9.56
CA TYR A 67 6.65 11.38 -9.42
C TYR A 67 6.56 9.86 -9.36
N PHE A 68 5.44 9.29 -8.93
CA PHE A 68 5.26 7.84 -8.81
C PHE A 68 4.41 7.26 -9.95
N LYS A 69 4.74 7.62 -11.19
CA LYS A 69 4.08 7.05 -12.37
C LYS A 69 4.40 5.57 -12.49
N LEU A 70 3.37 4.75 -12.59
CA LEU A 70 3.52 3.31 -12.78
C LEU A 70 3.75 3.00 -14.26
N LYS A 71 4.70 2.12 -14.54
CA LYS A 71 4.84 1.52 -15.85
C LYS A 71 3.78 0.45 -16.01
N LYS A 72 3.12 0.38 -17.18
CA LYS A 72 2.07 -0.62 -17.47
C LYS A 72 2.68 -2.02 -17.73
N LYS A 73 3.48 -2.55 -16.83
CA LYS A 73 3.90 -3.96 -16.90
C LYS A 73 2.99 -4.80 -16.03
N LYS A 74 2.41 -5.84 -16.62
CA LYS A 74 1.77 -6.89 -15.84
C LYS A 74 2.84 -7.59 -15.01
N THR A 75 2.69 -7.57 -13.70
CA THR A 75 3.52 -8.39 -12.83
C THR A 75 2.89 -9.77 -12.75
N ASP A 76 3.68 -10.84 -12.88
CA ASP A 76 3.20 -12.22 -12.68
C ASP A 76 2.98 -12.53 -11.19
N THR A 77 3.21 -11.57 -10.32
CA THR A 77 3.07 -11.72 -8.88
C THR A 77 1.59 -11.72 -8.49
N GLU A 78 1.19 -12.72 -7.71
CA GLU A 78 -0.15 -12.79 -7.14
C GLU A 78 -0.37 -11.64 -6.16
N ILE A 79 -1.42 -10.87 -6.37
CA ILE A 79 -1.82 -9.77 -5.50
C ILE A 79 -3.18 -10.07 -4.91
N ILE A 80 -3.26 -10.13 -3.60
CA ILE A 80 -4.50 -10.35 -2.84
C ILE A 80 -4.92 -9.03 -2.22
N LEU A 81 -6.06 -8.50 -2.67
CA LEU A 81 -6.64 -7.28 -2.15
C LEU A 81 -7.49 -7.58 -0.92
N ILE A 82 -7.24 -6.88 0.18
CA ILE A 82 -8.03 -6.98 1.40
C ILE A 82 -8.46 -5.58 1.85
N LYS A 83 -9.57 -5.52 2.60
CA LYS A 83 -10.05 -4.27 3.17
C LYS A 83 -9.10 -3.78 4.28
N ASN A 84 -8.83 -4.65 5.24
CA ASN A 84 -7.79 -4.46 6.25
C ASN A 84 -7.41 -5.80 6.86
N ILE A 85 -6.23 -5.87 7.47
CA ILE A 85 -5.70 -7.10 8.06
C ILE A 85 -6.58 -7.57 9.21
N LYS A 86 -7.07 -6.66 10.04
CA LYS A 86 -7.85 -6.98 11.24
C LYS A 86 -9.14 -7.74 10.90
N GLU A 87 -9.87 -7.31 9.87
CA GLU A 87 -11.12 -7.95 9.43
C GLU A 87 -10.87 -9.18 8.52
N ASN A 88 -9.68 -9.31 7.96
CA ASN A 88 -9.33 -10.35 6.99
C ASN A 88 -8.26 -11.31 7.50
N GLN A 89 -8.24 -11.58 8.81
CA GLN A 89 -7.25 -12.47 9.42
C GLN A 89 -7.26 -13.88 8.82
N ASN A 90 -8.44 -14.40 8.49
CA ASN A 90 -8.57 -15.74 7.90
C ASN A 90 -7.91 -15.82 6.53
N VAL A 91 -8.06 -14.79 5.70
CA VAL A 91 -7.40 -14.69 4.38
C VAL A 91 -5.88 -14.66 4.57
N CYS A 92 -5.39 -13.83 5.48
CA CYS A 92 -3.97 -13.73 5.79
C CYS A 92 -3.38 -15.06 6.28
N LYS A 93 -4.07 -15.77 7.17
CA LYS A 93 -3.66 -17.08 7.66
C LYS A 93 -3.58 -18.11 6.54
N LYS A 94 -4.57 -18.13 5.63
CA LYS A 94 -4.57 -19.04 4.46
C LYS A 94 -3.37 -18.76 3.55
N VAL A 95 -3.06 -17.47 3.32
CA VAL A 95 -1.91 -17.07 2.51
C VAL A 95 -0.60 -17.51 3.18
N LEU A 96 -0.45 -17.27 4.48
CA LEU A 96 0.72 -17.69 5.23
C LEU A 96 0.94 -19.21 5.17
N ASN A 97 -0.14 -19.98 5.32
CA ASN A 97 -0.08 -21.44 5.27
C ASN A 97 0.25 -21.97 3.86
N ARG A 98 -0.24 -21.30 2.82
CA ARG A 98 0.00 -21.68 1.42
C ARG A 98 1.39 -21.30 0.95
N ILE A 99 1.81 -20.07 1.21
CA ILE A 99 3.09 -19.53 0.72
C ILE A 99 4.25 -19.97 1.60
N LYS A 100 4.04 -20.10 2.92
CA LYS A 100 5.09 -20.41 3.90
C LYS A 100 6.30 -19.51 3.70
N PRO A 101 6.13 -18.18 3.89
CA PRO A 101 7.18 -17.24 3.56
C PRO A 101 8.40 -17.41 4.47
N ASP A 102 9.57 -17.31 3.87
CA ASP A 102 10.84 -17.22 4.59
C ASP A 102 11.05 -15.80 5.14
N ILE A 103 10.57 -14.81 4.39
CA ILE A 103 10.66 -13.40 4.76
C ILE A 103 9.30 -12.73 4.50
N VAL A 104 8.89 -11.88 5.44
CA VAL A 104 7.73 -11.00 5.29
C VAL A 104 8.21 -9.55 5.37
N PHE A 105 8.00 -8.79 4.30
CA PHE A 105 8.21 -7.36 4.29
C PHE A 105 6.90 -6.62 4.47
N THR A 106 6.91 -5.58 5.26
CA THR A 106 5.78 -4.67 5.41
C THR A 106 6.19 -3.25 5.02
N PHE A 107 5.34 -2.57 4.29
CA PHE A 107 5.54 -1.18 3.91
C PHE A 107 4.20 -0.45 3.91
N GLY A 108 4.13 0.56 4.67
CA GLY A 108 2.91 1.40 4.75
C GLY A 108 2.58 1.87 6.08
#